data_89c3c735087e0e37bc2b372181f80b7a
#
_entry.id   89c3c735087e0e37bc2b372181f80b7a
#
_cell.length_a   1.000
_cell.length_b   1.000
_cell.length_c   1.000
_cell.angle_alpha   90.00
_cell.angle_beta   90.00
_cell.angle_gamma   90.00
#
_symmetry.space_group_name_H-M   'P 1'
#
loop_
_entity.id
_entity.type
_entity.pdbx_description
1 polymer ?
#
loop_
_entity_poly.entity_id
_entity_poly.type
_entity_poly.pdbx_seq_one_letter_code
_entity_poly.pdbx_strand_id
1 'polypeptide(L)'
;MQAKTLLGAVLLFLSSSVMADVPLTQADLLGTWQIDKESVNSDGSNARGMNTTWEFRADGTMEGITEDKDANARVNQMRAILNYSVENGKLIKQAASGRSKMETCGAVEKDASKLVLKCPSVYFFMTKK
;
A
#
# COMPACT_ATOMS: atom_id res chain seq x y z
N MET A 1 -28.38 -0.63 -45.51
CA MET A 1 -28.20 -0.51 -45.06
C MET A 1 -27.89 -0.33 -44.16
N GLN A 2 -27.62 -0.26 -43.58
CA GLN A 2 -27.38 -0.02 -42.82
C GLN A 2 -27.02 -0.14 -41.78
N ALA A 3 -26.85 -0.15 -41.26
CA ALA A 3 -26.54 -0.20 -40.29
C ALA A 3 -26.25 -0.27 -39.38
N LYS A 4 -26.15 -0.26 -38.99
CA LYS A 4 -26.00 -0.24 -38.16
C LYS A 4 -25.55 -0.41 -37.20
N THR A 5 -25.32 -0.44 -36.67
CA THR A 5 -24.97 -0.55 -35.81
C THR A 5 -24.52 -0.48 -34.92
N LEU A 6 -24.45 -0.39 -34.49
CA LEU A 6 -24.09 -0.24 -33.60
C LEU A 6 -23.97 -0.33 -32.63
N LEU A 7 -23.97 -0.34 -32.21
CA LEU A 7 -24.06 -0.39 -31.37
C LEU A 7 -23.66 -0.76 -30.48
N GLY A 8 -23.58 -0.90 -29.96
CA GLY A 8 -23.40 -1.34 -28.98
C GLY A 8 -22.54 -1.23 -28.26
N ALA A 9 -22.13 -1.16 -28.09
CA ALA A 9 -21.27 -1.18 -27.52
C ALA A 9 -21.15 -0.72 -26.39
N VAL A 10 -21.39 -0.47 -26.16
CA VAL A 10 -21.31 -0.04 -25.30
C VAL A 10 -21.26 -0.40 -24.19
N LEU A 11 -21.50 -0.59 -23.88
CA LEU A 11 -21.68 -0.95 -22.92
C LEU A 11 -20.88 -1.34 -22.14
N LEU A 12 -20.49 -1.49 -22.11
CA LEU A 12 -19.78 -2.02 -21.53
C LEU A 12 -19.31 -1.56 -20.46
N PHE A 13 -19.20 -1.05 -20.21
CA PHE A 13 -18.77 -0.65 -19.37
C PHE A 13 -19.05 -0.72 -18.29
N LEU A 14 -19.38 -0.63 -18.14
CA LEU A 14 -19.85 -0.65 -17.30
C LEU A 14 -19.50 -1.28 -16.34
N SER A 15 -19.60 -1.84 -16.31
CA SER A 15 -19.31 -2.68 -15.50
C SER A 15 -18.31 -2.41 -14.65
N SER A 16 -17.75 -1.83 -14.87
CA SER A 16 -16.82 -1.59 -14.19
C SER A 16 -16.93 -1.12 -12.92
N SER A 17 -17.81 -1.22 -12.35
CA SER A 17 -17.98 -0.86 -11.02
C SER A 17 -17.08 -1.56 -10.08
N VAL A 18 -16.38 -2.53 -10.49
CA VAL A 18 -15.46 -3.21 -9.63
C VAL A 18 -14.38 -2.24 -9.18
N MET A 19 -14.10 -2.24 -7.89
CA MET A 19 -13.06 -1.41 -7.31
C MET A 19 -11.71 -2.04 -7.60
N ALA A 20 -11.22 -1.80 -8.79
CA ALA A 20 -9.90 -2.29 -9.15
C ALA A 20 -8.84 -1.50 -8.39
N ASP A 21 -7.77 -2.17 -8.06
CA ASP A 21 -6.63 -1.51 -7.45
C ASP A 21 -6.01 -0.52 -8.44
N VAL A 22 -5.48 0.56 -7.91
CA VAL A 22 -4.73 1.53 -8.70
C VAL A 22 -3.33 0.94 -8.93
N PRO A 23 -2.84 0.90 -10.17
CA PRO A 23 -1.51 0.35 -10.43
C PRO A 23 -0.42 1.16 -9.75
N LEU A 24 0.55 0.45 -9.18
CA LEU A 24 1.73 1.04 -8.58
C LEU A 24 2.94 0.83 -9.47
N THR A 25 3.86 1.79 -9.42
CA THR A 25 5.21 1.61 -9.93
C THR A 25 6.17 1.78 -8.77
N GLN A 26 7.43 1.37 -8.94
CA GLN A 26 8.41 1.59 -7.89
C GLN A 26 8.57 3.08 -7.61
N ALA A 27 8.52 3.91 -8.64
CA ALA A 27 8.66 5.36 -8.47
C ALA A 27 7.58 5.94 -7.56
N ASP A 28 6.39 5.36 -7.56
CA ASP A 28 5.32 5.82 -6.67
C ASP A 28 5.65 5.61 -5.21
N LEU A 29 6.47 4.61 -4.90
CA LEU A 29 6.78 4.22 -3.53
C LEU A 29 8.05 4.87 -2.99
N LEU A 30 9.01 5.20 -3.85
CA LEU A 30 10.32 5.66 -3.39
C LEU A 30 10.22 6.82 -2.41
N GLY A 31 11.02 6.74 -1.36
CA GLY A 31 11.08 7.76 -0.32
C GLY A 31 10.50 7.27 0.99
N THR A 32 10.20 8.21 1.85
CA THR A 32 9.77 7.91 3.22
C THR A 32 8.29 8.24 3.38
N TRP A 33 7.58 7.33 4.02
CA TRP A 33 6.14 7.45 4.26
C TRP A 33 5.86 7.33 5.75
N GLN A 34 4.97 8.19 6.23
CA GLN A 34 4.42 8.04 7.58
C GLN A 34 3.21 7.11 7.49
N ILE A 35 3.20 6.07 8.31
CA ILE A 35 2.02 5.23 8.44
C ILE A 35 1.12 5.92 9.46
N ASP A 36 0.06 6.56 8.98
CA ASP A 36 -0.83 7.32 9.84
C ASP A 36 -1.68 6.42 10.71
N LYS A 37 -2.16 5.35 10.11
CA LYS A 37 -3.02 4.39 10.82
C LYS A 37 -3.13 3.11 10.01
N GLU A 38 -3.54 2.04 10.69
CA GLU A 38 -3.91 0.80 10.03
C GLU A 38 -5.33 0.43 10.45
N SER A 39 -6.05 -0.23 9.57
CA SER A 39 -7.44 -0.62 9.83
C SER A 39 -7.77 -1.89 9.05
N VAL A 40 -8.64 -2.71 9.62
CA VAL A 40 -9.17 -3.85 8.88
C VAL A 40 -10.26 -3.42 7.90
N ASN A 41 -10.70 -2.18 7.98
CA ASN A 41 -11.76 -1.64 7.15
C ASN A 41 -11.21 -0.66 6.11
N SER A 42 -11.74 -0.74 4.89
CA SER A 42 -11.26 0.09 3.78
C SER A 42 -11.51 1.58 3.99
N ASP A 43 -12.51 1.94 4.80
CA ASP A 43 -12.82 3.34 5.07
C ASP A 43 -12.00 3.89 6.24
N GLY A 44 -11.13 3.08 6.82
CA GLY A 44 -10.30 3.50 7.93
C GLY A 44 -11.00 3.51 9.27
N SER A 45 -12.24 3.01 9.36
CA SER A 45 -12.95 2.97 10.63
C SER A 45 -12.30 1.95 11.57
N ASN A 46 -12.44 2.17 12.86
CA ASN A 46 -11.83 1.35 13.91
C ASN A 46 -10.33 1.22 13.73
N ALA A 47 -9.70 2.28 13.25
CA ALA A 47 -8.29 2.29 12.97
C ALA A 47 -7.46 2.40 14.24
N ARG A 48 -6.25 1.88 14.17
CA ARG A 48 -5.26 2.05 15.19
C ARG A 48 -4.19 2.99 14.67
N GLY A 49 -3.85 4.02 15.47
CA GLY A 49 -2.78 4.93 15.12
C GLY A 49 -1.44 4.22 15.20
N MET A 50 -0.54 4.62 14.30
CA MET A 50 0.78 4.01 14.19
C MET A 50 1.83 5.10 14.35
N ASN A 51 2.93 4.76 15.01
CA ASN A 51 4.11 5.62 15.04
C ASN A 51 5.21 4.92 14.26
N THR A 52 4.92 4.69 13.00
CA THR A 52 5.77 3.91 12.11
C THR A 52 6.04 4.68 10.83
N THR A 53 7.27 4.63 10.35
CA THR A 53 7.62 5.12 9.03
C THR A 53 8.17 3.97 8.19
N TRP A 54 7.92 4.04 6.89
CA TRP A 54 8.50 3.10 5.93
C TRP A 54 9.30 3.90 4.92
N GLU A 55 10.51 3.47 4.68
CA GLU A 55 11.34 4.05 3.62
C GLU A 55 11.54 3.02 2.53
N PHE A 56 11.13 3.35 1.31
CA PHE A 56 11.32 2.49 0.14
C PHE A 56 12.54 2.97 -0.63
N ARG A 57 13.49 2.08 -0.86
CA ARG A 57 14.75 2.40 -1.52
C ARG A 57 14.79 1.81 -2.92
N ALA A 58 15.55 2.46 -3.77
CA ALA A 58 15.66 2.03 -5.17
C ALA A 58 16.34 0.66 -5.33
N ASP A 59 17.08 0.24 -4.31
CA ASP A 59 17.79 -1.04 -4.37
C ASP A 59 16.90 -2.26 -4.09
N GLY A 60 15.60 -2.04 -3.87
CA GLY A 60 14.69 -3.14 -3.61
C GLY A 60 14.54 -3.49 -2.13
N THR A 61 15.01 -2.60 -1.25
CA THR A 61 14.79 -2.78 0.19
C THR A 61 13.90 -1.68 0.72
N MET A 62 13.21 -1.99 1.81
CA MET A 62 12.45 -1.00 2.56
C MET A 62 12.79 -1.14 4.03
N GLU A 63 12.81 -0.04 4.74
CA GLU A 63 13.06 -0.05 6.17
C GLU A 63 11.83 0.47 6.90
N GLY A 64 11.34 -0.32 7.85
CA GLY A 64 10.27 0.10 8.74
C GLY A 64 10.87 0.49 10.08
N ILE A 65 10.44 1.63 10.60
CA ILE A 65 10.87 2.11 11.90
C ILE A 65 9.63 2.39 12.71
N THR A 66 9.49 1.70 13.84
CA THR A 66 8.39 1.91 14.76
C THR A 66 8.94 2.45 16.07
N GLU A 67 8.36 3.54 16.55
CA GLU A 67 8.80 4.13 17.79
C GLU A 67 7.74 3.95 18.86
N ASP A 68 8.19 3.61 20.07
CA ASP A 68 7.30 3.52 21.20
C ASP A 68 7.02 4.94 21.71
N LYS A 69 5.78 5.20 22.07
CA LYS A 69 5.39 6.52 22.60
C LYS A 69 5.89 6.72 24.01
N ASP A 70 6.17 5.65 24.73
CA ASP A 70 6.67 5.72 26.09
C ASP A 70 8.18 5.91 26.07
N ALA A 71 8.64 7.09 26.47
CA ALA A 71 10.06 7.40 26.49
C ALA A 71 10.84 6.52 27.47
N ASN A 72 10.17 5.86 28.40
CA ASN A 72 10.81 4.99 29.37
C ASN A 72 10.77 3.52 28.97
N ALA A 73 10.24 3.20 27.79
CA ALA A 73 10.20 1.85 27.31
C ALA A 73 11.62 1.30 27.16
N ARG A 74 11.81 0.03 27.45
CA ARG A 74 13.11 -0.63 27.32
C ARG A 74 13.61 -0.60 25.88
N VAL A 75 12.69 -0.78 24.94
CA VAL A 75 12.98 -0.70 23.51
C VAL A 75 12.07 0.39 22.98
N ASN A 76 12.65 1.56 22.71
CA ASN A 76 11.86 2.70 22.26
C ASN A 76 11.82 2.83 20.74
N GLN A 77 12.57 2.00 20.02
CA GLN A 77 12.57 2.04 18.57
C GLN A 77 12.87 0.64 18.04
N MET A 78 12.08 0.21 17.07
CA MET A 78 12.29 -1.06 16.38
C MET A 78 12.49 -0.78 14.90
N ARG A 79 13.47 -1.45 14.30
CA ARG A 79 13.77 -1.33 12.87
C ARG A 79 13.71 -2.69 12.22
N ALA A 80 13.20 -2.73 11.02
CA ALA A 80 13.18 -3.95 10.22
C ALA A 80 13.45 -3.59 8.78
N ILE A 81 14.31 -4.37 8.13
CA ILE A 81 14.60 -4.19 6.71
C ILE A 81 13.98 -5.36 5.98
N LEU A 82 13.20 -5.07 4.96
CA LEU A 82 12.50 -6.06 4.16
C LEU A 82 12.89 -5.88 2.71
N ASN A 83 12.87 -6.98 1.96
CA ASN A 83 12.96 -6.90 0.51
C ASN A 83 11.58 -6.62 -0.06
N TYR A 84 11.53 -5.84 -1.12
CA TYR A 84 10.29 -5.56 -1.82
C TYR A 84 10.54 -5.46 -3.32
N SER A 85 9.47 -5.58 -4.07
CA SER A 85 9.46 -5.31 -5.50
C SER A 85 8.07 -4.83 -5.87
N VAL A 86 7.94 -4.29 -7.08
CA VAL A 86 6.63 -3.94 -7.64
C VAL A 86 6.44 -4.78 -8.87
N GLU A 87 5.38 -5.59 -8.87
CA GLU A 87 5.09 -6.52 -9.96
C GLU A 87 3.62 -6.44 -10.29
N ASN A 88 3.31 -6.29 -11.56
CA ASN A 88 1.94 -6.21 -12.05
C ASN A 88 1.13 -5.12 -11.33
N GLY A 89 1.79 -4.00 -11.03
CA GLY A 89 1.14 -2.88 -10.38
C GLY A 89 0.90 -3.05 -8.89
N LYS A 90 1.50 -4.06 -8.26
CA LYS A 90 1.30 -4.33 -6.85
C LYS A 90 2.63 -4.37 -6.10
N LEU A 91 2.59 -4.02 -4.84
CA LEU A 91 3.74 -4.13 -3.95
C LEU A 91 3.84 -5.56 -3.46
N ILE A 92 5.00 -6.16 -3.66
CA ILE A 92 5.33 -7.48 -3.12
C ILE A 92 6.42 -7.25 -2.09
N LYS A 93 6.20 -7.66 -0.86
CA LYS A 93 7.20 -7.46 0.17
C LYS A 93 7.25 -8.65 1.12
N GLN A 94 8.37 -8.80 1.81
CA GLN A 94 8.45 -9.83 2.85
C GLN A 94 7.39 -9.57 3.91
N ALA A 95 6.81 -10.63 4.42
CA ALA A 95 5.82 -10.51 5.50
C ALA A 95 6.49 -10.05 6.80
N ALA A 96 7.73 -10.43 6.99
CA ALA A 96 8.51 -10.03 8.15
C ALA A 96 9.99 -10.15 7.82
N SER A 97 10.80 -9.40 8.56
CA SER A 97 12.25 -9.43 8.37
C SER A 97 12.79 -10.84 8.58
N GLY A 98 13.66 -11.27 7.67
CA GLY A 98 14.28 -12.58 7.75
C GLY A 98 13.40 -13.75 7.35
N ARG A 99 12.18 -13.50 6.92
CA ARG A 99 11.25 -14.55 6.49
C ARG A 99 11.19 -14.62 4.97
N SER A 100 11.06 -15.84 4.45
CA SER A 100 10.94 -16.02 3.01
C SER A 100 9.52 -15.76 2.50
N LYS A 101 8.54 -15.77 3.38
CA LYS A 101 7.16 -15.53 2.97
C LYS A 101 6.98 -14.11 2.49
N MET A 102 6.40 -13.97 1.31
CA MET A 102 6.10 -12.67 0.72
C MET A 102 4.60 -12.39 0.85
N GLU A 103 4.25 -11.13 0.89
CA GLU A 103 2.84 -10.74 0.83
C GLU A 103 2.66 -9.69 -0.25
N THR A 104 1.46 -9.65 -0.80
CA THR A 104 1.10 -8.76 -1.90
C THR A 104 0.14 -7.70 -1.39
N CYS A 105 0.46 -6.45 -1.64
CA CYS A 105 -0.38 -5.32 -1.28
C CYS A 105 -0.74 -4.55 -2.54
N GLY A 106 -2.02 -4.23 -2.71
CA GLY A 106 -2.47 -3.38 -3.80
C GLY A 106 -2.75 -1.98 -3.30
N ALA A 107 -2.67 -0.99 -4.17
CA ALA A 107 -3.05 0.37 -3.81
C ALA A 107 -4.52 0.56 -4.13
N VAL A 108 -5.30 1.02 -3.16
CA VAL A 108 -6.69 1.35 -3.39
C VAL A 108 -6.88 2.84 -3.60
N GLU A 109 -5.89 3.63 -3.21
CA GLU A 109 -5.90 5.08 -3.39
C GLU A 109 -4.46 5.54 -3.53
N LYS A 110 -4.20 6.43 -4.45
CA LYS A 110 -2.85 6.91 -4.72
C LYS A 110 -2.88 8.33 -5.25
N ASP A 111 -2.12 9.22 -4.63
CA ASP A 111 -1.80 10.51 -5.22
C ASP A 111 -0.37 10.88 -4.80
N ALA A 112 0.06 12.11 -5.08
CA ALA A 112 1.45 12.48 -4.87
C ALA A 112 1.87 12.41 -3.41
N SER A 113 0.95 12.57 -2.47
CA SER A 113 1.27 12.65 -1.05
C SER A 113 0.55 11.62 -0.18
N LYS A 114 -0.40 10.89 -0.74
CA LYS A 114 -1.23 9.95 0.01
C LYS A 114 -1.26 8.61 -0.68
N LEU A 115 -1.27 7.57 0.11
CA LEU A 115 -1.32 6.21 -0.40
C LEU A 115 -2.11 5.36 0.58
N VAL A 116 -3.04 4.57 0.08
CA VAL A 116 -3.73 3.56 0.88
C VAL A 116 -3.42 2.21 0.28
N LEU A 117 -2.75 1.36 1.06
CA LEU A 117 -2.39 0.01 0.64
C LEU A 117 -3.32 -0.99 1.30
N LYS A 118 -3.82 -1.92 0.49
CA LYS A 118 -4.57 -3.06 0.98
C LYS A 118 -3.64 -4.26 1.00
N CYS A 119 -3.24 -4.67 2.18
CA CYS A 119 -2.44 -5.86 2.41
C CYS A 119 -3.36 -7.00 2.87
N PRO A 120 -2.87 -8.23 2.97
CA PRO A 120 -3.77 -9.37 3.21
C PRO A 120 -4.71 -9.25 4.39
N SER A 121 -4.29 -8.60 5.47
CA SER A 121 -5.12 -8.55 6.67
C SER A 121 -5.48 -7.14 7.09
N VAL A 122 -4.95 -6.11 6.41
CA VAL A 122 -5.07 -4.76 6.92
C VAL A 122 -4.85 -3.73 5.82
N TYR A 123 -5.47 -2.57 6.00
CA TYR A 123 -5.23 -1.40 5.15
C TYR A 123 -4.27 -0.47 5.88
N PHE A 124 -3.28 0.04 5.15
CA PHE A 124 -2.34 1.05 5.67
C PHE A 124 -2.63 2.38 5.00
N PHE A 125 -2.85 3.39 5.82
CA PHE A 125 -3.11 4.76 5.36
C PHE A 125 -1.82 5.56 5.57
N MET A 126 -1.25 6.06 4.49
CA MET A 126 0.11 6.58 4.50
C MET A 126 0.18 7.98 3.92
N THR A 127 1.08 8.78 4.46
CA THR A 127 1.37 10.12 3.96
C THR A 127 2.85 10.23 3.65
N LYS A 128 3.16 10.80 2.50
CA LYS A 128 4.55 11.01 2.08
C LYS A 128 5.20 12.07 2.95
N LYS A 129 6.39 11.79 3.42
CA LYS A 129 7.15 12.74 4.24
C LYS A 129 8.05 13.61 3.39
#